data_280fdd296973cca1a4dcdacced3f3e8f
#
_entry.id   280fdd296973cca1a4dcdacced3f3e8f
#
_cell.length_a   1.000
_cell.length_b   1.000
_cell.length_c   1.000
_cell.angle_alpha   90.00
_cell.angle_beta   90.00
_cell.angle_gamma   90.00
#
_symmetry.space_group_name_H-M   'P 1'
#
loop_
_entity.id
_entity.type
_entity.pdbx_description
1 polymer ?
#
loop_
_entity_poly.entity_id
_entity_poly.type
_entity_poly.pdbx_seq_one_letter_code
_entity_poly.pdbx_strand_id
1 'polypeptide(L)'
;MATAIQKITLSSARDIPFNKLVLSQANVRRVKAGVSIEELAESIARRGLIQSLHVRPVLDADGAETGMFEVPAGGRRYRALELLAKQKRLAKTAPVPCVVGDANSDILVDEVSLVENMERAPLHPLDQFRAFQAMRDKGMTEEAIAAAFFVGVNVVKQRLRLASVSPTLLEIYAEDGMTLE
;
A
#
# COMPACT_ATOMS: atom_id res chain seq x y z
N MET A 1 22.62 30.79 19.61
CA MET A 1 22.56 30.60 18.16
C MET A 1 21.20 30.01 17.83
N ALA A 2 20.34 30.72 17.09
CA ALA A 2 19.04 30.24 16.73
C ALA A 2 19.20 29.19 15.63
N THR A 3 18.81 27.95 15.90
CA THR A 3 18.76 26.86 14.91
C THR A 3 17.70 27.23 13.88
N ALA A 4 18.10 27.46 12.63
CA ALA A 4 17.17 27.75 11.54
C ALA A 4 16.21 26.56 11.39
N ILE A 5 14.93 26.79 11.58
CA ILE A 5 13.88 25.78 11.36
C ILE A 5 13.85 25.50 9.86
N GLN A 6 14.27 24.30 9.48
CA GLN A 6 14.24 23.86 8.09
C GLN A 6 12.77 23.71 7.63
N LYS A 7 12.36 24.50 6.63
CA LYS A 7 11.01 24.35 6.05
C LYS A 7 10.92 23.04 5.31
N ILE A 8 9.95 22.21 5.71
CA ILE A 8 9.63 20.95 5.04
C ILE A 8 8.77 21.26 3.81
N THR A 9 9.18 20.79 2.64
CA THR A 9 8.38 20.84 1.42
C THR A 9 7.74 19.47 1.22
N LEU A 10 6.39 19.43 1.20
CA LEU A 10 5.66 18.19 0.96
C LEU A 10 5.65 17.85 -0.54
N SER A 11 5.73 16.55 -0.85
CA SER A 11 5.65 16.07 -2.22
C SER A 11 4.30 16.42 -2.85
N SER A 12 4.31 16.79 -4.13
CA SER A 12 3.10 17.14 -4.88
C SER A 12 2.26 15.90 -5.15
N ALA A 13 0.99 15.92 -4.74
CA ALA A 13 0.01 14.89 -5.10
C ALA A 13 -0.77 15.36 -6.33
N ARG A 14 -0.87 14.51 -7.37
CA ARG A 14 -1.64 14.79 -8.59
C ARG A 14 -2.06 13.51 -9.30
N ASP A 15 -3.10 13.62 -10.13
CA ASP A 15 -3.53 12.54 -11.00
C ASP A 15 -2.69 12.50 -12.27
N ILE A 16 -2.15 11.32 -12.61
CA ILE A 16 -1.35 11.08 -13.79
C ILE A 16 -2.06 10.02 -14.64
N PRO A 17 -2.23 10.24 -15.97
CA PRO A 17 -2.80 9.24 -16.86
C PRO A 17 -1.99 7.94 -16.81
N PHE A 18 -2.67 6.77 -16.72
CA PHE A 18 -2.01 5.48 -16.57
C PHE A 18 -0.98 5.19 -17.69
N ASN A 19 -1.25 5.61 -18.92
CA ASN A 19 -0.34 5.44 -20.06
C ASN A 19 0.97 6.25 -19.97
N LYS A 20 1.06 7.18 -19.01
CA LYS A 20 2.30 7.94 -18.71
C LYS A 20 3.11 7.32 -17.58
N LEU A 21 2.63 6.25 -16.96
CA LEU A 21 3.31 5.53 -15.91
C LEU A 21 4.12 4.37 -16.47
N VAL A 22 5.35 4.21 -16.03
CA VAL A 22 6.23 3.08 -16.36
C VAL A 22 6.77 2.45 -15.10
N LEU A 23 6.88 1.13 -15.07
CA LEU A 23 7.45 0.43 -13.94
C LEU A 23 8.97 0.57 -13.95
N SER A 24 9.57 0.94 -12.82
CA SER A 24 11.03 0.97 -12.67
C SER A 24 11.63 -0.43 -12.83
N GLN A 25 12.74 -0.53 -13.57
CA GLN A 25 13.50 -1.77 -13.69
C GLN A 25 14.10 -2.22 -12.35
N ALA A 26 14.37 -1.28 -11.43
CA ALA A 26 14.83 -1.56 -10.08
C ALA A 26 13.75 -2.23 -9.20
N ASN A 27 12.47 -2.15 -9.60
CA ASN A 27 11.33 -2.72 -8.86
C ASN A 27 11.14 -4.23 -9.14
N VAL A 28 12.23 -4.98 -9.30
CA VAL A 28 12.20 -6.43 -9.52
C VAL A 28 12.14 -7.17 -8.18
N ARG A 29 11.13 -6.92 -7.35
CA ARG A 29 10.83 -7.82 -6.23
C ARG A 29 10.33 -9.14 -6.78
N ARG A 30 11.20 -10.16 -6.78
CA ARG A 30 10.91 -11.53 -7.25
C ARG A 30 10.15 -12.38 -6.22
N VAL A 31 9.94 -11.89 -5.00
CA VAL A 31 9.31 -12.66 -3.93
C VAL A 31 7.78 -12.51 -4.01
N LYS A 32 7.09 -13.62 -4.25
CA LYS A 32 5.63 -13.76 -4.23
C LYS A 32 5.11 -13.79 -2.77
N ALA A 33 5.23 -12.70 -2.03
CA ALA A 33 4.63 -12.59 -0.70
C ALA A 33 3.34 -11.75 -0.77
N GLY A 34 2.24 -12.27 -0.24
CA GLY A 34 0.97 -11.59 -0.08
C GLY A 34 -0.10 -11.94 -1.14
N VAL A 35 -1.18 -11.17 -1.15
CA VAL A 35 -2.36 -11.27 -2.03
C VAL A 35 -1.97 -11.33 -3.51
N SER A 36 -2.67 -12.12 -4.34
CA SER A 36 -2.42 -12.21 -5.78
C SER A 36 -2.64 -10.85 -6.49
N ILE A 37 -2.04 -10.68 -7.67
CA ILE A 37 -2.26 -9.45 -8.46
C ILE A 37 -3.71 -9.35 -8.89
N GLU A 38 -4.34 -10.48 -9.17
CA GLU A 38 -5.74 -10.61 -9.56
C GLU A 38 -6.68 -10.15 -8.45
N GLU A 39 -6.46 -10.60 -7.22
CA GLU A 39 -7.24 -10.18 -6.05
C GLU A 39 -7.05 -8.70 -5.75
N LEU A 40 -5.84 -8.19 -5.90
CA LEU A 40 -5.55 -6.77 -5.76
C LEU A 40 -6.25 -5.95 -6.84
N ALA A 41 -6.27 -6.43 -8.09
CA ALA A 41 -6.98 -5.78 -9.20
C ALA A 41 -8.49 -5.74 -8.92
N GLU A 42 -9.09 -6.84 -8.45
CA GLU A 42 -10.51 -6.87 -8.06
C GLU A 42 -10.81 -5.91 -6.90
N SER A 43 -9.92 -5.81 -5.92
CA SER A 43 -10.05 -4.84 -4.83
C SER A 43 -10.02 -3.40 -5.35
N ILE A 44 -9.09 -3.07 -6.24
CA ILE A 44 -8.99 -1.74 -6.87
C ILE A 44 -10.22 -1.45 -7.73
N ALA A 45 -10.72 -2.43 -8.48
CA ALA A 45 -11.92 -2.27 -9.30
C ALA A 45 -13.18 -1.93 -8.49
N ARG A 46 -13.29 -2.49 -7.25
CA ARG A 46 -14.45 -2.25 -6.38
C ARG A 46 -14.35 -0.97 -5.55
N ARG A 47 -13.16 -0.59 -5.10
CA ARG A 47 -12.96 0.46 -4.07
C ARG A 47 -12.15 1.65 -4.58
N GLY A 48 -11.62 1.56 -5.80
CA GLY A 48 -10.60 2.50 -6.28
C GLY A 48 -9.22 2.23 -5.70
N LEU A 49 -8.26 3.06 -6.12
CA LEU A 49 -6.90 3.02 -5.60
C LEU A 49 -6.84 3.82 -4.28
N ILE A 50 -6.91 3.12 -3.15
CA ILE A 50 -6.96 3.74 -1.82
C ILE A 50 -5.63 4.44 -1.48
N GLN A 51 -4.51 3.85 -1.91
CA GLN A 51 -3.17 4.39 -1.67
C GLN A 51 -2.53 4.82 -2.98
N SER A 52 -2.12 6.07 -3.08
CA SER A 52 -1.44 6.66 -4.24
C SER A 52 -0.17 5.89 -4.63
N LEU A 53 0.21 5.97 -5.89
CA LEU A 53 1.51 5.51 -6.35
C LEU A 53 2.57 6.58 -6.08
N HIS A 54 3.74 6.19 -5.60
CA HIS A 54 4.90 7.07 -5.60
C HIS A 54 5.58 6.99 -6.96
N VAL A 55 5.78 8.16 -7.57
CA VAL A 55 6.35 8.27 -8.91
C VAL A 55 7.41 9.37 -8.96
N ARG A 56 8.33 9.25 -9.91
CA ARG A 56 9.29 10.31 -10.21
C ARG A 56 9.29 10.61 -11.72
N PRO A 57 9.55 11.86 -12.14
CA PRO A 57 9.67 12.17 -13.57
C PRO A 57 10.82 11.37 -14.20
N VAL A 58 10.59 10.91 -15.42
CA VAL A 58 11.65 10.33 -16.25
C VAL A 58 12.31 11.47 -17.00
N LEU A 59 13.62 11.61 -16.81
CA LEU A 59 14.44 12.61 -17.53
C LEU A 59 15.02 11.99 -18.80
N ASP A 60 15.20 12.81 -19.83
CA ASP A 60 15.96 12.46 -21.01
C ASP A 60 17.48 12.63 -20.80
N ALA A 61 18.28 12.43 -21.85
CA ALA A 61 19.74 12.55 -21.79
C ALA A 61 20.22 13.99 -21.48
N ASP A 62 19.39 14.99 -21.75
CA ASP A 62 19.66 16.39 -21.51
C ASP A 62 19.15 16.88 -20.16
N GLY A 63 18.52 15.98 -19.37
CA GLY A 63 17.97 16.29 -18.06
C GLY A 63 16.58 16.95 -18.09
N ALA A 64 15.91 16.98 -19.26
CA ALA A 64 14.55 17.50 -19.37
C ALA A 64 13.52 16.42 -19.08
N GLU A 65 12.34 16.81 -18.54
CA GLU A 65 11.25 15.88 -18.24
C GLU A 65 10.61 15.37 -19.56
N THR A 66 10.59 14.06 -19.73
CA THR A 66 9.95 13.40 -20.90
C THR A 66 8.42 13.42 -20.84
N GLY A 67 7.83 13.83 -19.73
CA GLY A 67 6.41 13.72 -19.47
C GLY A 67 5.94 12.30 -19.10
N MET A 68 6.87 11.36 -18.97
CA MET A 68 6.66 10.03 -18.41
C MET A 68 7.07 9.99 -16.94
N PHE A 69 6.48 9.08 -16.19
CA PHE A 69 6.74 8.92 -14.76
C PHE A 69 7.07 7.47 -14.45
N GLU A 70 8.18 7.27 -13.79
CA GLU A 70 8.62 5.97 -13.32
C GLU A 70 8.02 5.68 -11.95
N VAL A 71 7.56 4.42 -11.75
CA VAL A 71 7.02 3.93 -10.48
C VAL A 71 8.11 3.17 -9.73
N PRO A 72 8.89 3.82 -8.86
CA PRO A 72 9.94 3.18 -8.07
C PRO A 72 9.36 2.28 -6.97
N ALA A 73 8.27 2.67 -6.32
CA ALA A 73 7.59 1.90 -5.28
C ALA A 73 6.10 1.67 -5.63
N GLY A 74 5.52 0.54 -5.18
CA GLY A 74 4.13 0.20 -5.51
C GLY A 74 3.95 -0.65 -6.76
N GLY A 75 4.98 -1.39 -7.20
CA GLY A 75 4.94 -2.22 -8.41
C GLY A 75 3.79 -3.22 -8.46
N ARG A 76 3.29 -3.72 -7.32
CA ARG A 76 2.12 -4.60 -7.29
C ARG A 76 0.84 -3.85 -7.65
N ARG A 77 0.65 -2.62 -7.15
CA ARG A 77 -0.48 -1.74 -7.50
C ARG A 77 -0.44 -1.36 -8.98
N TYR A 78 0.75 -1.02 -9.49
CA TYR A 78 0.93 -0.77 -10.92
C TYR A 78 0.53 -1.99 -11.78
N ARG A 79 0.99 -3.20 -11.44
CA ARG A 79 0.64 -4.43 -12.16
C ARG A 79 -0.85 -4.77 -12.10
N ALA A 80 -1.50 -4.49 -10.96
CA ALA A 80 -2.95 -4.65 -10.84
C ALA A 80 -3.71 -3.67 -11.75
N LEU A 81 -3.29 -2.41 -11.84
CA LEU A 81 -3.83 -1.43 -12.78
C LEU A 81 -3.56 -1.84 -14.24
N GLU A 82 -2.37 -2.36 -14.53
CA GLU A 82 -2.02 -2.88 -15.85
C GLU A 82 -2.92 -4.06 -16.24
N LEU A 83 -3.22 -4.96 -15.31
CA LEU A 83 -4.15 -6.07 -15.53
C LEU A 83 -5.56 -5.56 -15.83
N LEU A 84 -6.06 -4.59 -15.07
CA LEU A 84 -7.36 -3.95 -15.33
C LEU A 84 -7.39 -3.25 -16.69
N ALA A 85 -6.30 -2.61 -17.09
CA ALA A 85 -6.20 -1.99 -18.42
C ALA A 85 -6.19 -3.04 -19.55
N LYS A 86 -5.49 -4.17 -19.37
CA LYS A 86 -5.50 -5.31 -20.29
C LYS A 86 -6.89 -5.93 -20.42
N GLN A 87 -7.64 -6.00 -19.32
CA GLN A 87 -9.03 -6.47 -19.28
C GLN A 87 -10.05 -5.45 -19.80
N LYS A 88 -9.60 -4.26 -20.24
CA LYS A 88 -10.46 -3.13 -20.67
C LYS A 88 -11.41 -2.60 -19.58
N ARG A 89 -11.13 -2.88 -18.34
CA ARG A 89 -11.86 -2.37 -17.15
C ARG A 89 -11.32 -1.03 -16.66
N LEU A 90 -10.12 -0.66 -17.08
CA LEU A 90 -9.49 0.64 -16.84
C LEU A 90 -9.07 1.25 -18.18
N ALA A 91 -9.44 2.51 -18.42
CA ALA A 91 -8.98 3.22 -19.62
C ALA A 91 -7.46 3.48 -19.51
N LYS A 92 -6.74 3.38 -20.65
CA LYS A 92 -5.29 3.69 -20.66
C LYS A 92 -4.97 5.12 -20.25
N THR A 93 -5.92 6.03 -20.43
CA THR A 93 -5.82 7.44 -20.04
C THR A 93 -6.48 7.74 -18.68
N ALA A 94 -6.93 6.70 -17.95
CA ALA A 94 -7.55 6.91 -16.64
C ALA A 94 -6.59 7.65 -15.69
N PRO A 95 -7.08 8.64 -14.94
CA PRO A 95 -6.30 9.35 -13.94
C PRO A 95 -5.96 8.41 -12.79
N VAL A 96 -4.67 8.31 -12.45
CA VAL A 96 -4.17 7.52 -11.33
C VAL A 96 -3.62 8.48 -10.28
N PRO A 97 -4.08 8.43 -9.03
CA PRO A 97 -3.57 9.27 -7.96
C PRO A 97 -2.12 8.90 -7.65
N CYS A 98 -1.24 9.88 -7.79
CA CYS A 98 0.20 9.73 -7.62
C CYS A 98 0.76 10.82 -6.70
N VAL A 99 1.80 10.47 -5.94
CA VAL A 99 2.66 11.41 -5.22
C VAL A 99 3.94 11.51 -6.02
N VAL A 100 4.27 12.72 -6.47
CA VAL A 100 5.44 12.97 -7.30
C VAL A 100 6.63 13.36 -6.43
N GLY A 101 7.66 12.52 -6.43
CA GLY A 101 8.96 12.81 -5.82
C GLY A 101 9.91 13.51 -6.79
N ASP A 102 11.03 13.98 -6.26
CA ASP A 102 12.09 14.60 -7.08
C ASP A 102 12.77 13.57 -7.99
N ALA A 103 13.03 13.97 -9.24
CA ALA A 103 13.71 13.13 -10.23
C ALA A 103 15.10 12.66 -9.78
N ASN A 104 15.81 13.49 -9.01
CA ASN A 104 17.19 13.28 -8.55
C ASN A 104 17.28 12.80 -7.09
N SER A 105 16.18 12.40 -6.46
CA SER A 105 16.28 11.85 -5.10
C SER A 105 16.95 10.47 -5.18
N ASP A 106 18.18 10.38 -4.69
CA ASP A 106 18.93 9.13 -4.48
C ASP A 106 18.39 8.29 -3.33
N ILE A 107 17.19 8.63 -2.84
CA ILE A 107 16.51 7.80 -1.84
C ILE A 107 16.20 6.48 -2.51
N LEU A 108 16.96 5.46 -2.12
CA LEU A 108 16.81 4.10 -2.65
C LEU A 108 15.35 3.69 -2.53
N VAL A 109 14.80 3.15 -3.59
CA VAL A 109 13.42 2.62 -3.69
C VAL A 109 13.08 1.70 -2.52
N ASP A 110 14.08 0.98 -2.03
CA ASP A 110 13.98 0.13 -0.86
C ASP A 110 13.85 0.93 0.45
N GLU A 111 14.46 2.11 0.56
CA GLU A 111 14.34 2.98 1.72
C GLU A 111 12.94 3.57 1.86
N VAL A 112 12.36 4.14 0.80
CA VAL A 112 10.98 4.68 0.85
C VAL A 112 9.97 3.58 1.16
N SER A 113 10.13 2.41 0.56
CA SER A 113 9.28 1.25 0.84
C SER A 113 9.49 0.67 2.24
N LEU A 114 10.72 0.72 2.75
CA LEU A 114 11.07 0.24 4.09
C LEU A 114 10.59 1.23 5.15
N VAL A 115 10.81 2.53 4.95
CA VAL A 115 10.33 3.60 5.86
C VAL A 115 8.81 3.62 5.90
N GLU A 116 8.11 3.54 4.76
CA GLU A 116 6.64 3.41 4.73
C GLU A 116 6.15 2.19 5.53
N ASN A 117 6.84 1.06 5.43
CA ASN A 117 6.49 -0.15 6.20
C ASN A 117 6.88 -0.05 7.68
N MET A 118 7.95 0.67 8.02
CA MET A 118 8.38 0.88 9.41
C MET A 118 7.57 1.96 10.12
N GLU A 119 7.14 3.01 9.40
CA GLU A 119 6.29 4.08 9.93
C GLU A 119 4.82 3.65 10.10
N ARG A 120 4.39 2.58 9.43
CA ARG A 120 3.13 1.93 9.79
C ARG A 120 3.31 1.26 11.14
N ALA A 121 3.01 2.00 12.21
CA ALA A 121 2.75 1.34 13.49
C ALA A 121 1.74 0.22 13.21
N PRO A 122 2.09 -1.05 13.46
CA PRO A 122 1.14 -2.13 13.24
C PRO A 122 -0.08 -1.84 14.12
N LEU A 123 -1.27 -1.81 13.53
CA LEU A 123 -2.51 -1.74 14.30
C LEU A 123 -2.43 -2.75 15.44
N HIS A 124 -2.80 -2.32 16.66
CA HIS A 124 -2.82 -3.23 17.79
C HIS A 124 -3.58 -4.51 17.43
N PRO A 125 -3.11 -5.70 17.82
CA PRO A 125 -3.74 -6.97 17.45
C PRO A 125 -5.24 -7.03 17.75
N LEU A 126 -5.69 -6.37 18.81
CA LEU A 126 -7.09 -6.26 19.18
C LEU A 126 -7.90 -5.40 18.18
N ASP A 127 -7.32 -4.31 17.68
CA ASP A 127 -7.98 -3.48 16.66
C ASP A 127 -8.06 -4.21 15.32
N GLN A 128 -7.03 -4.98 14.96
CA GLN A 128 -7.06 -5.88 13.81
C GLN A 128 -8.18 -6.92 13.98
N PHE A 129 -8.28 -7.53 15.16
CA PHE A 129 -9.34 -8.50 15.47
C PHE A 129 -10.72 -7.87 15.30
N ARG A 130 -10.99 -6.72 15.92
CA ARG A 130 -12.30 -6.03 15.81
C ARG A 130 -12.66 -5.70 14.37
N ALA A 131 -11.71 -5.21 13.58
CA ALA A 131 -11.91 -4.93 12.16
C ALA A 131 -12.19 -6.20 11.34
N PHE A 132 -11.45 -7.29 11.58
CA PHE A 132 -11.64 -8.57 10.89
C PHE A 132 -12.97 -9.22 11.28
N GLN A 133 -13.34 -9.16 12.57
CA GLN A 133 -14.62 -9.66 13.05
C GLN A 133 -15.80 -8.95 12.38
N ALA A 134 -15.78 -7.61 12.34
CA ALA A 134 -16.82 -6.82 11.71
C ALA A 134 -16.98 -7.12 10.20
N MET A 135 -15.88 -7.48 9.51
CA MET A 135 -15.95 -7.88 8.11
C MET A 135 -16.47 -9.31 7.93
N ARG A 136 -16.07 -10.23 8.81
CA ARG A 136 -16.60 -11.60 8.82
C ARG A 136 -18.09 -11.60 9.09
N ASP A 137 -18.59 -10.78 10.01
CA ASP A 137 -20.01 -10.65 10.33
C ASP A 137 -20.82 -10.08 9.15
N LYS A 138 -20.18 -9.35 8.24
CA LYS A 138 -20.72 -8.91 6.94
C LYS A 138 -20.64 -9.98 5.84
N GLY A 139 -20.23 -11.21 6.16
CA GLY A 139 -20.16 -12.34 5.24
C GLY A 139 -18.88 -12.39 4.38
N MET A 140 -17.82 -11.62 4.71
CA MET A 140 -16.55 -11.73 3.99
C MET A 140 -15.79 -12.98 4.41
N THR A 141 -15.15 -13.64 3.43
CA THR A 141 -14.26 -14.78 3.70
C THR A 141 -12.93 -14.30 4.29
N GLU A 142 -12.19 -15.20 4.95
CA GLU A 142 -10.87 -14.89 5.53
C GLU A 142 -9.86 -14.45 4.45
N GLU A 143 -9.98 -15.01 3.25
CA GLU A 143 -9.17 -14.63 2.10
C GLU A 143 -9.50 -13.21 1.63
N ALA A 144 -10.78 -12.86 1.58
CA ALA A 144 -11.23 -11.52 1.21
C ALA A 144 -10.81 -10.47 2.25
N ILE A 145 -10.84 -10.82 3.55
CA ILE A 145 -10.36 -9.97 4.64
C ILE A 145 -8.83 -9.80 4.54
N ALA A 146 -8.08 -10.90 4.35
CA ALA A 146 -6.64 -10.88 4.16
C ALA A 146 -6.24 -9.96 2.99
N ALA A 147 -6.96 -10.05 1.87
CA ALA A 147 -6.78 -9.19 0.71
C ALA A 147 -7.05 -7.71 1.04
N ALA A 148 -8.10 -7.43 1.79
CA ALA A 148 -8.49 -6.07 2.15
C ALA A 148 -7.47 -5.35 3.05
N PHE A 149 -6.80 -6.10 3.93
CA PHE A 149 -5.82 -5.55 4.89
C PHE A 149 -4.36 -5.79 4.48
N PHE A 150 -4.13 -6.39 3.31
CA PHE A 150 -2.78 -6.72 2.82
C PHE A 150 -1.95 -7.59 3.78
N VAL A 151 -2.62 -8.50 4.49
CA VAL A 151 -2.00 -9.45 5.41
C VAL A 151 -2.15 -10.88 4.92
N GLY A 152 -1.39 -11.82 5.48
CA GLY A 152 -1.56 -13.25 5.18
C GLY A 152 -2.85 -13.81 5.80
N VAL A 153 -3.50 -14.78 5.16
CA VAL A 153 -4.71 -15.45 5.67
C VAL A 153 -4.47 -16.04 7.07
N ASN A 154 -3.27 -16.54 7.34
CA ASN A 154 -2.91 -17.06 8.66
C ASN A 154 -2.96 -15.98 9.76
N VAL A 155 -2.61 -14.73 9.43
CA VAL A 155 -2.73 -13.60 10.37
C VAL A 155 -4.20 -13.34 10.69
N VAL A 156 -5.08 -13.35 9.68
CA VAL A 156 -6.52 -13.18 9.88
C VAL A 156 -7.06 -14.29 10.80
N LYS A 157 -6.74 -15.56 10.51
CA LYS A 157 -7.14 -16.71 11.33
C LYS A 157 -6.66 -16.58 12.78
N GLN A 158 -5.40 -16.19 12.96
CA GLN A 158 -4.83 -16.00 14.29
C GLN A 158 -5.52 -14.89 15.07
N ARG A 159 -5.82 -13.76 14.43
CA ARG A 159 -6.52 -12.64 15.08
C ARG A 159 -7.97 -12.99 15.39
N LEU A 160 -8.67 -13.69 14.50
CA LEU A 160 -10.06 -14.11 14.73
C LEU A 160 -10.20 -15.12 15.89
N ARG A 161 -9.14 -15.83 16.28
CA ARG A 161 -9.15 -16.67 17.50
C ARG A 161 -9.36 -15.86 18.77
N LEU A 162 -9.09 -14.55 18.78
CA LEU A 162 -9.38 -13.69 19.92
C LEU A 162 -10.89 -13.63 20.25
N ALA A 163 -11.77 -14.02 19.33
CA ALA A 163 -13.21 -14.15 19.58
C ALA A 163 -13.54 -15.17 20.69
N SER A 164 -12.66 -16.15 20.95
CA SER A 164 -12.83 -17.14 22.02
C SER A 164 -12.29 -16.69 23.38
N VAL A 165 -11.68 -15.50 23.46
CA VAL A 165 -11.12 -14.94 24.70
C VAL A 165 -12.18 -14.13 25.43
N SER A 166 -12.20 -14.20 26.76
CA SER A 166 -13.17 -13.44 27.56
C SER A 166 -13.00 -11.92 27.36
N PRO A 167 -14.09 -11.12 27.37
CA PRO A 167 -14.01 -9.67 27.20
C PRO A 167 -13.08 -9.01 28.23
N THR A 168 -13.09 -9.46 29.47
CA THR A 168 -12.23 -8.92 30.54
C THR A 168 -10.75 -9.11 30.23
N LEU A 169 -10.35 -10.26 29.66
CA LEU A 169 -8.95 -10.48 29.26
C LEU A 169 -8.56 -9.63 28.05
N LEU A 170 -9.51 -9.38 27.13
CA LEU A 170 -9.26 -8.49 25.98
C LEU A 170 -9.09 -7.03 26.43
N GLU A 171 -9.78 -6.60 27.49
CA GLU A 171 -9.60 -5.26 28.07
C GLU A 171 -8.21 -5.11 28.71
N ILE A 172 -7.77 -6.09 29.51
CA ILE A 172 -6.42 -6.11 30.11
C ILE A 172 -5.35 -6.10 29.00
N TYR A 173 -5.57 -6.83 27.92
CA TYR A 173 -4.67 -6.86 26.77
C TYR A 173 -4.66 -5.51 26.01
N ALA A 174 -5.78 -4.80 25.93
CA ALA A 174 -5.87 -3.48 25.33
C ALA A 174 -5.07 -2.42 26.08
N GLU A 175 -4.88 -2.60 27.38
CA GLU A 175 -4.10 -1.72 28.27
C GLU A 175 -2.62 -2.15 28.42
N ASP A 176 -2.12 -2.99 27.49
CA ASP A 176 -0.76 -3.57 27.53
C ASP A 176 -0.44 -4.33 28.84
N GLY A 177 -1.47 -4.75 29.58
CA GLY A 177 -1.33 -5.50 30.84
C GLY A 177 -0.90 -6.97 30.65
N MET A 178 -0.87 -7.47 29.39
CA MET A 178 -0.46 -8.82 29.04
C MET A 178 0.00 -8.89 27.58
N THR A 179 0.79 -9.93 27.25
CA THR A 179 1.22 -10.22 25.87
C THR A 179 0.50 -11.46 25.33
N LEU A 180 0.41 -11.58 23.98
CA LEU A 180 -0.03 -12.79 23.30
C LEU A 180 1.21 -13.64 23.01
N GLU A 181 1.59 -14.54 23.91
CA GLU A 181 2.55 -15.62 23.65
C GLU A 181 1.82 -16.97 23.54
#